data_a00985fa677cf4841f1aa5b9e0fd9a3c
#
_entry.id   a00985fa677cf4841f1aa5b9e0fd9a3c
#
_cell.length_a   1.000
_cell.length_b   1.000
_cell.length_c   1.000
_cell.angle_alpha   90.00
_cell.angle_beta   90.00
_cell.angle_gamma   90.00
#
_symmetry.space_group_name_H-M   'P 1'
#
loop_
_entity.id
_entity.type
_entity.pdbx_description
1 polymer ?
#
loop_
_entity_poly.entity_id
_entity_poly.type
_entity_poly.pdbx_seq_one_letter_code
_entity_poly.pdbx_strand_id
1 'polypeptide(L)'
;LSVYLDATFFPNLNELDFMQEGHRFDFVENDKSKDQIVLKGIVYNEMKGAMSSISSQADQGLNENLFTNHTYGYNSGGDPQDIPKLTYQNLLKFHEKHYHPSNAIFFTYGKIDIPALQNEIQINVLKHFSPSAEKIEVKESKSFRKPKYALKNYKPLSNDENNHHVLVSWLLGTSLDPVDKMEAKLIESVLLENSASPLSKALEVTNLGSVPSDMTSFDTYKKQMYFTAGLEGVSA
;
A
#
# COMPACT_ATOMS: atom_id res chain seq x y z
N LEU A 1 2.45 -9.91 26.05
CA LEU A 1 3.63 -9.74 25.17
C LEU A 1 4.05 -11.06 24.54
N SER A 2 4.25 -12.14 25.31
CA SER A 2 4.74 -13.44 24.80
C SER A 2 3.92 -14.00 23.64
N VAL A 3 2.58 -13.99 23.71
CA VAL A 3 1.69 -14.43 22.61
C VAL A 3 1.91 -13.60 21.35
N TYR A 4 2.10 -12.30 21.49
CA TYR A 4 2.34 -11.41 20.36
C TYR A 4 3.70 -11.67 19.69
N LEU A 5 4.74 -11.86 20.51
CA LEU A 5 6.08 -12.20 20.02
C LEU A 5 6.10 -13.55 19.30
N ASP A 6 5.41 -14.56 19.87
CA ASP A 6 5.26 -15.88 19.27
C ASP A 6 4.58 -15.80 17.90
N ALA A 7 3.41 -15.16 17.85
CA ALA A 7 2.66 -15.01 16.60
C ALA A 7 3.43 -14.23 15.52
N THR A 8 4.31 -13.31 15.90
CA THR A 8 5.08 -12.51 14.94
C THR A 8 6.31 -13.25 14.41
N PHE A 9 7.07 -13.90 15.30
CA PHE A 9 8.37 -14.47 14.93
C PHE A 9 8.32 -15.98 14.69
N PHE A 10 7.32 -16.68 15.23
CA PHE A 10 7.16 -18.14 15.15
C PHE A 10 5.76 -18.59 14.73
N PRO A 11 5.10 -17.90 13.76
CA PRO A 11 3.78 -18.32 13.32
C PRO A 11 3.82 -19.72 12.71
N ASN A 12 2.74 -20.48 12.86
CA ASN A 12 2.64 -21.84 12.33
C ASN A 12 2.72 -21.89 10.80
N LEU A 13 2.16 -20.90 10.11
CA LEU A 13 2.14 -20.78 8.64
C LEU A 13 1.83 -22.11 7.94
N ASN A 14 0.71 -22.77 8.31
CA ASN A 14 0.32 -24.02 7.69
C ASN A 14 -0.12 -23.83 6.24
N GLU A 15 0.07 -24.84 5.40
CA GLU A 15 -0.35 -24.77 3.99
C GLU A 15 -1.87 -24.62 3.84
N LEU A 16 -2.65 -25.24 4.74
CA LEU A 16 -4.10 -25.07 4.75
C LEU A 16 -4.53 -23.65 5.09
N ASP A 17 -3.82 -22.98 6.01
CA ASP A 17 -4.07 -21.57 6.33
C ASP A 17 -3.74 -20.69 5.13
N PHE A 18 -2.63 -20.95 4.42
CA PHE A 18 -2.32 -20.26 3.17
C PHE A 18 -3.41 -20.43 2.12
N MET A 19 -3.97 -21.64 1.96
CA MET A 19 -5.06 -21.90 1.01
C MET A 19 -6.36 -21.21 1.44
N GLN A 20 -6.66 -21.16 2.72
CA GLN A 20 -7.86 -20.51 3.23
C GLN A 20 -7.75 -18.98 3.14
N GLU A 21 -6.68 -18.43 3.66
CA GLU A 21 -6.49 -16.97 3.78
C GLU A 21 -6.02 -16.36 2.46
N GLY A 22 -5.08 -16.98 1.77
CA GLY A 22 -4.49 -16.47 0.53
C GLY A 22 -5.39 -16.71 -0.68
N HIS A 23 -5.24 -17.87 -1.30
CA HIS A 23 -6.06 -18.27 -2.45
C HIS A 23 -6.08 -19.79 -2.65
N ARG A 24 -7.15 -20.28 -3.26
CA ARG A 24 -7.32 -21.67 -3.70
C ARG A 24 -8.34 -21.75 -4.82
N PHE A 25 -8.31 -22.85 -5.56
CA PHE A 25 -9.43 -23.22 -6.42
C PHE A 25 -10.50 -23.93 -5.59
N ASP A 26 -11.76 -23.61 -5.86
CA ASP A 26 -12.91 -24.16 -5.17
C ASP A 26 -14.12 -24.25 -6.12
N PHE A 27 -15.12 -25.04 -5.79
CA PHE A 27 -16.36 -25.07 -6.56
C PHE A 27 -17.26 -23.90 -6.22
N VAL A 28 -18.09 -23.50 -7.19
CA VAL A 28 -19.14 -22.52 -6.94
C VAL A 28 -20.10 -23.08 -5.89
N GLU A 29 -20.48 -22.25 -4.91
CA GLU A 29 -21.46 -22.65 -3.90
C GLU A 29 -22.80 -22.97 -4.55
N ASN A 30 -23.41 -24.09 -4.09
CA ASN A 30 -24.67 -24.62 -4.62
C ASN A 30 -24.63 -25.15 -6.08
N ASP A 31 -23.45 -25.21 -6.70
CA ASP A 31 -23.32 -25.92 -7.96
C ASP A 31 -23.38 -27.44 -7.71
N LYS A 32 -24.54 -28.04 -7.99
CA LYS A 32 -24.77 -29.48 -7.79
C LYS A 32 -23.96 -30.36 -8.73
N SER A 33 -23.58 -29.82 -9.89
CA SER A 33 -22.77 -30.56 -10.88
C SER A 33 -21.29 -30.56 -10.52
N LYS A 34 -20.85 -29.53 -9.74
CA LYS A 34 -19.43 -29.22 -9.46
C LYS A 34 -18.60 -29.01 -10.73
N ASP A 35 -19.23 -28.47 -11.77
CA ASP A 35 -18.57 -28.26 -13.06
C ASP A 35 -17.85 -26.91 -13.15
N GLN A 36 -18.20 -25.97 -12.27
CA GLN A 36 -17.63 -24.64 -12.25
C GLN A 36 -16.61 -24.47 -11.13
N ILE A 37 -15.38 -24.19 -11.51
CA ILE A 37 -14.27 -23.91 -10.60
C ILE A 37 -14.06 -22.40 -10.55
N VAL A 38 -13.90 -21.87 -9.35
CA VAL A 38 -13.61 -20.45 -9.09
C VAL A 38 -12.42 -20.31 -8.18
N LEU A 39 -11.78 -19.17 -8.25
CA LEU A 39 -10.73 -18.80 -7.31
C LEU A 39 -11.35 -18.17 -6.07
N LYS A 40 -11.03 -18.68 -4.89
CA LYS A 40 -11.45 -18.19 -3.59
C LYS A 40 -10.24 -17.97 -2.69
N GLY A 41 -10.39 -17.17 -1.66
CA GLY A 41 -9.42 -16.88 -0.61
C GLY A 41 -9.83 -15.59 0.10
N ILE A 42 -9.55 -15.46 1.39
CA ILE A 42 -9.96 -14.27 2.15
C ILE A 42 -9.24 -13.04 1.59
N VAL A 43 -7.91 -13.06 1.55
CA VAL A 43 -7.09 -11.94 1.02
C VAL A 43 -7.37 -11.71 -0.46
N TYR A 44 -7.51 -12.77 -1.27
CA TYR A 44 -7.85 -12.63 -2.68
C TYR A 44 -9.18 -11.89 -2.88
N ASN A 45 -10.24 -12.28 -2.15
CA ASN A 45 -11.55 -11.66 -2.28
C ASN A 45 -11.57 -10.22 -1.73
N GLU A 46 -10.88 -9.98 -0.62
CA GLU A 46 -10.71 -8.65 -0.04
C GLU A 46 -10.04 -7.69 -1.02
N MET A 47 -8.91 -8.11 -1.59
CA MET A 47 -8.19 -7.29 -2.56
C MET A 47 -8.95 -7.11 -3.87
N LYS A 48 -9.70 -8.13 -4.32
CA LYS A 48 -10.60 -8.00 -5.47
C LYS A 48 -11.70 -6.95 -5.20
N GLY A 49 -12.23 -6.92 -3.98
CA GLY A 49 -13.17 -5.89 -3.54
C GLY A 49 -12.52 -4.51 -3.47
N ALA A 50 -11.38 -4.38 -2.80
CA ALA A 50 -10.65 -3.13 -2.64
C ALA A 50 -10.26 -2.50 -4.00
N MET A 51 -9.83 -3.33 -4.96
CA MET A 51 -9.42 -2.89 -6.30
C MET A 51 -10.60 -2.73 -7.28
N SER A 52 -11.86 -2.83 -6.82
CA SER A 52 -13.02 -2.61 -7.66
C SER A 52 -13.37 -1.14 -7.87
N SER A 53 -12.91 -0.23 -7.00
CA SER A 53 -13.15 1.20 -7.13
C SER A 53 -12.18 1.86 -8.10
N ILE A 54 -12.67 2.91 -8.78
CA ILE A 54 -11.87 3.71 -9.73
C ILE A 54 -10.72 4.39 -8.99
N SER A 55 -11.00 5.01 -7.83
CA SER A 55 -9.99 5.69 -7.01
C SER A 55 -8.86 4.74 -6.59
N SER A 56 -9.18 3.51 -6.16
CA SER A 56 -8.14 2.53 -5.81
C SER A 56 -7.28 2.12 -7.01
N GLN A 57 -7.90 1.97 -8.19
CA GLN A 57 -7.15 1.66 -9.42
C GLN A 57 -6.31 2.84 -9.89
N ALA A 58 -6.80 4.07 -9.72
CA ALA A 58 -6.06 5.28 -10.06
C ALA A 58 -4.87 5.48 -9.11
N ASP A 59 -5.05 5.29 -7.80
CA ASP A 59 -3.96 5.33 -6.80
C ASP A 59 -2.90 4.26 -7.10
N GLN A 60 -3.31 3.03 -7.37
CA GLN A 60 -2.37 1.98 -7.76
C GLN A 60 -1.61 2.35 -9.04
N GLY A 61 -2.30 2.85 -10.07
CA GLY A 61 -1.67 3.31 -11.31
C GLY A 61 -0.70 4.47 -11.08
N LEU A 62 -1.04 5.40 -10.19
CA LEU A 62 -0.16 6.49 -9.77
C LEU A 62 1.12 5.95 -9.13
N ASN A 63 0.98 5.09 -8.13
CA ASN A 63 2.10 4.51 -7.40
C ASN A 63 3.03 3.67 -8.31
N GLU A 64 2.48 2.85 -9.21
CA GLU A 64 3.25 2.09 -10.21
C GLU A 64 4.10 2.99 -11.12
N ASN A 65 3.60 4.17 -11.43
CA ASN A 65 4.27 5.11 -12.32
C ASN A 65 5.26 6.03 -11.61
N LEU A 66 4.96 6.46 -10.38
CA LEU A 66 5.87 7.23 -9.55
C LEU A 66 7.05 6.39 -9.04
N PHE A 67 6.77 5.14 -8.64
CA PHE A 67 7.71 4.24 -7.97
C PHE A 67 8.01 3.00 -8.83
N THR A 68 8.37 3.21 -10.08
CA THR A 68 8.65 2.12 -11.03
C THR A 68 9.77 1.19 -10.52
N ASN A 69 9.52 -0.11 -10.46
CA ASN A 69 10.43 -1.14 -9.93
C ASN A 69 10.87 -0.86 -8.49
N HIS A 70 9.98 -0.34 -7.69
CA HIS A 70 10.22 0.04 -6.31
C HIS A 70 9.14 -0.54 -5.39
N THR A 71 9.45 -0.77 -4.11
CA THR A 71 8.52 -1.32 -3.13
C THR A 71 7.18 -0.56 -3.07
N TYR A 72 7.21 0.77 -3.15
CA TYR A 72 6.00 1.60 -3.13
C TYR A 72 5.16 1.56 -4.41
N GLY A 73 5.67 0.97 -5.49
CA GLY A 73 4.90 0.73 -6.71
C GLY A 73 3.96 -0.48 -6.62
N TYR A 74 4.10 -1.31 -5.59
CA TYR A 74 3.26 -2.48 -5.37
C TYR A 74 2.17 -2.18 -4.33
N ASN A 75 1.00 -2.79 -4.51
CA ASN A 75 -0.04 -2.77 -3.49
C ASN A 75 0.36 -3.70 -2.35
N SER A 76 0.40 -3.18 -1.11
CA SER A 76 0.81 -3.96 0.07
C SER A 76 -0.14 -5.11 0.40
N GLY A 77 -1.42 -5.00 0.05
CA GLY A 77 -2.39 -6.09 0.18
C GLY A 77 -2.33 -7.11 -0.96
N GLY A 78 -1.58 -6.82 -2.02
CA GLY A 78 -1.43 -7.64 -3.21
C GLY A 78 -2.38 -7.25 -4.36
N ASP A 79 -1.92 -7.46 -5.59
CA ASP A 79 -2.77 -7.31 -6.76
C ASP A 79 -3.59 -8.60 -6.97
N PRO A 80 -4.93 -8.51 -7.14
CA PRO A 80 -5.76 -9.68 -7.43
C PRO A 80 -5.33 -10.50 -8.65
N GLN A 81 -4.60 -9.91 -9.59
CA GLN A 81 -4.05 -10.61 -10.76
C GLN A 81 -2.75 -11.37 -10.43
N ASP A 82 -2.05 -10.97 -9.37
CA ASP A 82 -0.77 -11.56 -8.97
C ASP A 82 -0.90 -12.50 -7.77
N ILE A 83 -1.85 -12.28 -6.86
CA ILE A 83 -2.11 -13.16 -5.71
C ILE A 83 -2.21 -14.65 -6.12
N PRO A 84 -2.91 -15.02 -7.22
CA PRO A 84 -3.02 -16.43 -7.63
C PRO A 84 -1.71 -17.07 -8.11
N LYS A 85 -0.68 -16.28 -8.36
CA LYS A 85 0.66 -16.74 -8.79
C LYS A 85 1.56 -17.05 -7.61
N LEU A 86 1.19 -16.58 -6.39
CA LEU A 86 1.95 -16.82 -5.18
C LEU A 86 1.81 -18.28 -4.73
N THR A 87 2.89 -18.81 -4.21
CA THR A 87 2.94 -20.17 -3.67
C THR A 87 3.12 -20.15 -2.16
N TYR A 88 2.74 -21.24 -1.49
CA TYR A 88 3.01 -21.42 -0.08
C TYR A 88 4.51 -21.24 0.25
N GLN A 89 5.39 -21.73 -0.61
CA GLN A 89 6.84 -21.54 -0.45
C GLN A 89 7.28 -20.07 -0.56
N ASN A 90 6.57 -19.25 -1.35
CA ASN A 90 6.82 -17.82 -1.37
C ASN A 90 6.50 -17.16 -0.02
N LEU A 91 5.38 -17.55 0.62
CA LEU A 91 4.99 -17.05 1.93
C LEU A 91 6.06 -17.40 3.00
N LEU A 92 6.49 -18.66 3.06
CA LEU A 92 7.50 -19.11 4.02
C LEU A 92 8.81 -18.33 3.87
N LYS A 93 9.32 -18.23 2.65
CA LYS A 93 10.56 -17.49 2.35
C LYS A 93 10.44 -15.99 2.66
N PHE A 94 9.27 -15.41 2.38
CA PHE A 94 9.03 -14.02 2.69
C PHE A 94 9.06 -13.78 4.20
N HIS A 95 8.36 -14.61 4.98
CA HIS A 95 8.34 -14.50 6.43
C HIS A 95 9.75 -14.67 7.01
N GLU A 96 10.46 -15.74 6.65
CA GLU A 96 11.84 -16.01 7.10
C GLU A 96 12.77 -14.81 6.86
N LYS A 97 12.68 -14.21 5.68
CA LYS A 97 13.53 -13.08 5.29
C LYS A 97 13.19 -11.78 6.01
N HIS A 98 11.89 -11.45 6.07
CA HIS A 98 11.43 -10.11 6.48
C HIS A 98 11.08 -10.00 7.96
N TYR A 99 10.69 -11.11 8.60
CA TYR A 99 10.32 -11.15 10.03
C TYR A 99 11.47 -11.59 10.94
N HIS A 100 12.69 -11.43 10.47
CA HIS A 100 13.88 -11.67 11.30
C HIS A 100 14.09 -10.53 12.30
N PRO A 101 14.41 -10.80 13.61
CA PRO A 101 14.52 -9.75 14.61
C PRO A 101 15.65 -8.74 14.34
N SER A 102 16.68 -9.08 13.55
CA SER A 102 17.69 -8.11 13.08
C SER A 102 17.10 -7.03 12.14
N ASN A 103 15.89 -7.24 11.63
CA ASN A 103 15.14 -6.29 10.81
C ASN A 103 13.97 -5.64 11.57
N ALA A 104 13.86 -5.87 12.87
CA ALA A 104 12.77 -5.39 13.70
C ALA A 104 13.22 -4.24 14.62
N ILE A 105 12.28 -3.33 14.89
CA ILE A 105 12.38 -2.31 15.93
C ILE A 105 11.29 -2.56 16.96
N PHE A 106 11.69 -2.81 18.21
CA PHE A 106 10.77 -2.97 19.32
C PHE A 106 10.51 -1.61 19.95
N PHE A 107 9.30 -1.09 19.77
CA PHE A 107 8.87 0.16 20.36
C PHE A 107 7.78 -0.11 21.41
N THR A 108 7.98 0.43 22.61
CA THR A 108 7.03 0.30 23.72
C THR A 108 6.78 1.66 24.37
N TYR A 109 5.54 1.91 24.71
CA TYR A 109 5.12 3.16 25.35
C TYR A 109 4.23 2.87 26.57
N GLY A 110 4.48 3.57 27.68
CA GLY A 110 3.69 3.49 28.90
C GLY A 110 4.54 3.29 30.15
N LYS A 111 3.87 3.01 31.29
CA LYS A 111 4.54 2.65 32.54
C LYS A 111 4.95 1.18 32.49
N ILE A 112 6.18 0.91 32.12
CA ILE A 112 6.69 -0.43 31.84
C ILE A 112 7.99 -0.66 32.64
N ASP A 113 8.15 -1.87 33.16
CA ASP A 113 9.43 -2.36 33.65
C ASP A 113 10.30 -2.73 32.45
N ILE A 114 11.19 -1.82 32.06
CA ILE A 114 12.06 -1.98 30.89
C ILE A 114 12.99 -3.19 30.99
N PRO A 115 13.70 -3.45 32.11
CA PRO A 115 14.52 -4.64 32.27
C PRO A 115 13.74 -5.95 32.10
N ALA A 116 12.54 -6.04 32.70
CA ALA A 116 11.70 -7.23 32.57
C ALA A 116 11.25 -7.43 31.12
N LEU A 117 10.84 -6.35 30.43
CA LEU A 117 10.46 -6.37 29.03
C LEU A 117 11.60 -6.84 28.10
N GLN A 118 12.80 -6.26 28.29
CA GLN A 118 13.97 -6.63 27.48
C GLN A 118 14.35 -8.09 27.70
N ASN A 119 14.30 -8.57 28.95
CA ASN A 119 14.55 -9.98 29.28
C ASN A 119 13.51 -10.91 28.62
N GLU A 120 12.24 -10.53 28.60
CA GLU A 120 11.20 -11.31 27.94
C GLU A 120 11.42 -11.39 26.42
N ILE A 121 11.78 -10.29 25.77
CA ILE A 121 12.13 -10.27 24.34
C ILE A 121 13.38 -11.13 24.10
N GLN A 122 14.40 -11.00 24.94
CA GLN A 122 15.62 -11.80 24.84
C GLN A 122 15.34 -13.30 24.92
N ILE A 123 14.52 -13.73 25.90
CA ILE A 123 14.24 -15.14 26.13
C ILE A 123 13.28 -15.71 25.08
N ASN A 124 12.27 -14.97 24.70
CA ASN A 124 11.23 -15.49 23.80
C ASN A 124 11.56 -15.32 22.32
N VAL A 125 12.45 -14.39 21.95
CA VAL A 125 12.78 -14.13 20.56
C VAL A 125 14.27 -14.20 20.28
N LEU A 126 15.06 -13.25 20.82
CA LEU A 126 16.41 -13.00 20.33
C LEU A 126 17.36 -14.20 20.46
N LYS A 127 17.24 -14.98 21.54
CA LYS A 127 18.08 -16.18 21.73
C LYS A 127 17.89 -17.28 20.69
N HIS A 128 16.78 -17.23 19.93
CA HIS A 128 16.45 -18.24 18.92
C HIS A 128 16.98 -17.88 17.54
N PHE A 129 17.52 -16.68 17.36
CA PHE A 129 18.04 -16.18 16.10
C PHE A 129 19.53 -15.83 16.19
N SER A 130 20.28 -16.12 15.15
CA SER A 130 21.62 -15.58 14.98
C SER A 130 21.55 -14.20 14.34
N PRO A 131 22.42 -13.24 14.72
CA PRO A 131 22.43 -11.93 14.09
C PRO A 131 22.59 -12.03 12.57
N SER A 132 21.75 -11.32 11.81
CA SER A 132 21.87 -11.19 10.37
C SER A 132 22.52 -9.86 9.99
N ALA A 133 23.46 -9.91 9.07
CA ALA A 133 24.05 -8.71 8.47
C ALA A 133 23.19 -8.14 7.32
N GLU A 134 22.24 -8.92 6.82
CA GLU A 134 21.34 -8.47 5.76
C GLU A 134 20.34 -7.45 6.33
N LYS A 135 20.43 -6.22 5.86
CA LYS A 135 19.45 -5.17 6.17
C LYS A 135 18.52 -4.97 4.98
N ILE A 136 17.23 -4.97 5.26
CA ILE A 136 16.22 -4.69 4.26
C ILE A 136 15.96 -3.19 4.29
N GLU A 137 16.41 -2.50 3.24
CA GLU A 137 16.27 -1.04 3.12
C GLU A 137 15.46 -0.69 1.87
N VAL A 138 14.49 0.19 2.05
CA VAL A 138 13.79 0.83 0.95
C VAL A 138 14.62 2.03 0.49
N LYS A 139 15.15 1.93 -0.73
CA LYS A 139 15.93 3.04 -1.35
C LYS A 139 14.98 4.12 -1.85
N GLU A 140 15.51 5.31 -2.09
CA GLU A 140 14.74 6.36 -2.76
C GLU A 140 14.60 6.06 -4.25
N SER A 141 13.44 6.39 -4.80
CA SER A 141 13.20 6.36 -6.23
C SER A 141 13.92 7.53 -6.91
N LYS A 142 14.38 7.33 -8.13
CA LYS A 142 15.05 8.40 -8.89
C LYS A 142 14.03 9.43 -9.34
N SER A 143 14.37 10.70 -9.16
CA SER A 143 13.58 11.83 -9.69
C SER A 143 13.46 11.78 -11.21
N PHE A 144 12.31 12.21 -11.70
CA PHE A 144 12.07 12.31 -13.15
C PHE A 144 12.85 13.47 -13.75
N ARG A 145 13.54 13.24 -14.85
CA ARG A 145 14.22 14.30 -15.63
C ARG A 145 13.28 15.00 -16.60
N LYS A 146 12.17 14.37 -16.95
CA LYS A 146 11.13 14.87 -17.86
C LYS A 146 9.79 14.36 -17.39
N PRO A 147 8.68 15.04 -17.71
CA PRO A 147 7.34 14.52 -17.46
C PRO A 147 7.17 13.14 -18.07
N LYS A 148 6.55 12.24 -17.31
CA LYS A 148 6.13 10.90 -17.75
C LYS A 148 4.63 10.93 -17.93
N TYR A 149 4.14 10.43 -19.05
CA TYR A 149 2.72 10.26 -19.31
C TYR A 149 2.36 8.78 -19.18
N ALA A 150 1.29 8.49 -18.50
CA ALA A 150 0.75 7.15 -18.34
C ALA A 150 -0.76 7.16 -18.54
N LEU A 151 -1.28 6.12 -19.17
CA LEU A 151 -2.70 5.88 -19.33
C LEU A 151 -3.03 4.52 -18.73
N LYS A 152 -4.02 4.48 -17.84
CA LYS A 152 -4.56 3.24 -17.28
C LYS A 152 -6.04 3.16 -17.63
N ASN A 153 -6.43 2.11 -18.34
CA ASN A 153 -7.82 1.85 -18.65
C ASN A 153 -8.47 1.05 -17.52
N TYR A 154 -9.69 1.37 -17.17
CA TYR A 154 -10.51 0.61 -16.24
C TYR A 154 -11.90 0.36 -16.81
N LYS A 155 -12.61 -0.61 -16.28
CA LYS A 155 -13.99 -0.89 -16.67
C LYS A 155 -14.91 -0.02 -15.84
N PRO A 156 -15.63 0.94 -16.44
CA PRO A 156 -16.55 1.79 -15.70
C PRO A 156 -17.74 0.98 -15.14
N LEU A 157 -18.27 1.41 -14.02
CA LEU A 157 -19.49 0.85 -13.42
C LEU A 157 -20.77 1.39 -14.07
N SER A 158 -20.66 2.53 -14.77
CA SER A 158 -21.74 3.19 -15.51
C SER A 158 -21.28 3.54 -16.92
N ASN A 159 -22.23 3.76 -17.82
CA ASN A 159 -21.96 4.23 -19.20
C ASN A 159 -21.82 5.77 -19.25
N ASP A 160 -21.33 6.40 -18.21
CA ASP A 160 -21.12 7.84 -18.18
C ASP A 160 -19.88 8.20 -18.99
N GLU A 161 -20.03 9.07 -19.98
CA GLU A 161 -18.95 9.53 -20.86
C GLU A 161 -17.92 10.41 -20.14
N ASN A 162 -18.27 11.00 -18.99
CA ASN A 162 -17.41 11.87 -18.20
C ASN A 162 -16.77 11.13 -17.02
N ASN A 163 -16.19 9.97 -17.27
CA ASN A 163 -15.61 9.10 -16.23
C ASN A 163 -14.08 9.06 -16.25
N HIS A 164 -13.43 10.06 -16.83
CA HIS A 164 -11.98 10.11 -16.84
C HIS A 164 -11.45 10.84 -15.61
N HIS A 165 -10.34 10.32 -15.06
CA HIS A 165 -9.58 10.96 -14.01
C HIS A 165 -8.24 11.43 -14.58
N VAL A 166 -7.88 12.66 -14.32
CA VAL A 166 -6.59 13.23 -14.71
C VAL A 166 -5.82 13.62 -13.46
N LEU A 167 -4.65 13.04 -13.28
CA LEU A 167 -3.78 13.26 -12.14
C LEU A 167 -2.43 13.78 -12.61
N VAL A 168 -1.91 14.77 -11.93
CA VAL A 168 -0.53 15.26 -12.09
C VAL A 168 0.18 15.11 -10.77
N SER A 169 1.32 14.43 -10.78
CA SER A 169 2.05 14.15 -9.55
C SER A 169 3.53 14.48 -9.66
N TRP A 170 4.07 14.94 -8.55
CA TRP A 170 5.47 15.33 -8.40
C TRP A 170 6.10 14.48 -7.30
N LEU A 171 7.16 13.76 -7.65
CA LEU A 171 8.01 13.08 -6.69
C LEU A 171 8.93 14.11 -6.02
N LEU A 172 8.90 14.15 -4.69
CA LEU A 172 9.57 15.15 -3.88
C LEU A 172 10.74 14.53 -3.09
N GLY A 173 11.26 15.27 -2.12
CA GLY A 173 12.31 14.80 -1.21
C GLY A 173 11.87 13.75 -0.22
N THR A 174 12.76 13.44 0.72
CA THR A 174 12.51 12.42 1.75
C THR A 174 11.59 12.95 2.85
N SER A 175 10.77 12.06 3.41
CA SER A 175 9.95 12.32 4.61
C SER A 175 10.73 12.09 5.92
N LEU A 176 12.00 11.72 5.84
CA LEU A 176 12.82 11.40 7.02
C LEU A 176 13.28 12.65 7.77
N ASP A 177 13.39 13.79 7.08
CA ASP A 177 13.63 15.06 7.73
C ASP A 177 12.31 15.63 8.27
N PRO A 178 12.19 15.84 9.61
CA PRO A 178 10.98 16.41 10.19
C PRO A 178 10.69 17.84 9.71
N VAL A 179 11.71 18.62 9.34
CA VAL A 179 11.55 20.00 8.84
C VAL A 179 10.93 19.96 7.45
N ASP A 180 11.52 19.21 6.52
CA ASP A 180 10.99 19.05 5.16
C ASP A 180 9.53 18.55 5.19
N LYS A 181 9.26 17.57 6.08
CA LYS A 181 7.91 17.06 6.26
C LYS A 181 6.93 18.09 6.80
N MET A 182 7.36 18.94 7.73
CA MET A 182 6.55 20.02 8.27
C MET A 182 6.30 21.10 7.21
N GLU A 183 7.31 21.46 6.44
CA GLU A 183 7.18 22.41 5.32
C GLU A 183 6.17 21.90 4.27
N ALA A 184 6.26 20.64 3.89
CA ALA A 184 5.29 20.01 2.98
C ALA A 184 3.86 20.14 3.51
N LYS A 185 3.64 19.85 4.80
CA LYS A 185 2.32 19.97 5.44
C LYS A 185 1.82 21.42 5.53
N LEU A 186 2.70 22.38 5.79
CA LEU A 186 2.33 23.79 5.79
C LEU A 186 1.94 24.27 4.39
N ILE A 187 2.68 23.84 3.36
CA ILE A 187 2.34 24.13 1.96
C ILE A 187 0.99 23.49 1.59
N GLU A 188 0.75 22.25 1.99
CA GLU A 188 -0.54 21.59 1.79
C GLU A 188 -1.68 22.38 2.40
N SER A 189 -1.55 22.80 3.65
CA SER A 189 -2.55 23.61 4.35
C SER A 189 -2.85 24.92 3.61
N VAL A 190 -1.83 25.65 3.17
CA VAL A 190 -2.02 26.88 2.38
C VAL A 190 -2.73 26.61 1.05
N LEU A 191 -2.39 25.52 0.37
CA LEU A 191 -2.90 25.22 -0.97
C LEU A 191 -4.30 24.61 -0.98
N LEU A 192 -4.65 23.81 0.04
CA LEU A 192 -5.78 22.87 -0.04
C LEU A 192 -6.78 22.91 1.13
N GLU A 193 -6.44 23.50 2.30
CA GLU A 193 -7.18 23.27 3.55
C GLU A 193 -8.62 23.82 3.55
N ASN A 194 -8.90 24.82 2.73
CA ASN A 194 -10.23 25.42 2.68
C ASN A 194 -10.57 25.94 1.28
N SER A 195 -11.85 26.28 1.07
CA SER A 195 -12.35 26.74 -0.24
C SER A 195 -11.77 28.07 -0.75
N ALA A 196 -11.08 28.83 0.12
CA ALA A 196 -10.34 30.05 -0.28
C ALA A 196 -8.88 29.73 -0.62
N SER A 197 -8.40 28.53 -0.31
CA SER A 197 -7.06 28.09 -0.67
C SER A 197 -6.89 28.07 -2.19
N PRO A 198 -5.74 28.56 -2.70
CA PRO A 198 -5.62 28.89 -4.13
C PRO A 198 -5.76 27.69 -5.04
N LEU A 199 -5.23 26.53 -4.67
CA LEU A 199 -5.33 25.31 -5.49
C LEU A 199 -6.71 24.66 -5.38
N SER A 200 -7.29 24.54 -4.17
CA SER A 200 -8.67 24.07 -3.99
C SER A 200 -9.62 24.90 -4.85
N LYS A 201 -9.55 26.22 -4.73
CA LYS A 201 -10.41 27.12 -5.51
C LYS A 201 -10.21 26.94 -7.02
N ALA A 202 -8.97 26.81 -7.49
CA ALA A 202 -8.67 26.65 -8.91
C ALA A 202 -9.27 25.32 -9.46
N LEU A 203 -9.18 24.25 -8.68
CA LEU A 203 -9.73 22.93 -9.04
C LEU A 203 -11.26 22.88 -8.96
N GLU A 204 -11.87 23.62 -8.01
CA GLU A 204 -13.32 23.68 -7.85
C GLU A 204 -14.05 24.51 -8.92
N VAL A 205 -13.43 25.60 -9.40
CA VAL A 205 -14.07 26.53 -10.36
C VAL A 205 -13.75 26.23 -11.82
N THR A 206 -12.90 25.25 -12.09
CA THR A 206 -12.53 24.88 -13.47
C THR A 206 -13.70 24.19 -14.18
N ASN A 207 -13.76 24.31 -15.50
CA ASN A 207 -14.68 23.57 -16.36
C ASN A 207 -14.04 22.35 -17.03
N LEU A 208 -12.82 21.98 -16.64
CA LEU A 208 -12.08 20.84 -17.22
C LEU A 208 -12.50 19.48 -16.64
N GLY A 209 -13.15 19.48 -15.49
CA GLY A 209 -13.67 18.29 -14.83
C GLY A 209 -14.86 18.61 -13.95
N SER A 210 -15.48 17.60 -13.37
CA SER A 210 -16.68 17.76 -12.53
C SER A 210 -16.34 18.13 -11.08
N VAL A 211 -15.28 17.56 -10.52
CA VAL A 211 -14.84 17.80 -9.15
C VAL A 211 -13.32 17.62 -9.03
N PRO A 212 -12.68 18.23 -8.00
CA PRO A 212 -11.31 17.89 -7.63
C PRO A 212 -11.18 16.40 -7.28
N SER A 213 -10.09 15.78 -7.65
CA SER A 213 -9.83 14.41 -7.25
C SER A 213 -9.55 14.30 -5.75
N ASP A 214 -10.07 13.26 -5.11
CA ASP A 214 -9.82 12.91 -3.71
C ASP A 214 -8.33 12.57 -3.42
N MET A 215 -7.56 12.30 -4.47
CA MET A 215 -6.10 12.12 -4.40
C MET A 215 -5.31 13.44 -4.39
N THR A 216 -5.97 14.59 -4.43
CA THR A 216 -5.28 15.89 -4.39
C THR A 216 -4.75 16.16 -2.99
N SER A 217 -3.48 15.82 -2.75
CA SER A 217 -2.84 15.90 -1.43
C SER A 217 -1.33 15.73 -1.50
N PHE A 218 -0.65 15.98 -0.37
CA PHE A 218 0.72 15.53 -0.13
C PHE A 218 0.72 14.16 0.56
N ASP A 219 1.38 13.17 -0.03
CA ASP A 219 1.74 11.94 0.70
C ASP A 219 3.11 12.14 1.39
N THR A 220 3.07 12.15 2.71
CA THR A 220 4.25 12.25 3.58
C THR A 220 4.48 10.98 4.42
N TYR A 221 3.76 9.90 4.13
CA TYR A 221 3.85 8.64 4.87
C TYR A 221 4.91 7.70 4.30
N LYS A 222 5.14 7.73 2.99
CA LYS A 222 6.24 6.99 2.37
C LYS A 222 7.58 7.66 2.68
N LYS A 223 8.68 6.90 2.60
CA LYS A 223 10.04 7.44 2.78
C LYS A 223 10.33 8.61 1.86
N GLN A 224 9.77 8.60 0.67
CA GLN A 224 9.85 9.69 -0.29
C GLN A 224 8.46 10.29 -0.48
N MET A 225 8.37 11.58 -0.27
CA MET A 225 7.13 12.34 -0.40
C MET A 225 6.75 12.53 -1.86
N TYR A 226 5.47 12.69 -2.12
CA TYR A 226 4.96 13.16 -3.40
C TYR A 226 3.73 14.03 -3.19
N PHE A 227 3.48 14.89 -4.15
CA PHE A 227 2.29 15.72 -4.22
C PHE A 227 1.49 15.32 -5.46
N THR A 228 0.18 15.26 -5.32
CA THR A 228 -0.74 15.00 -6.43
C THR A 228 -1.81 16.08 -6.47
N ALA A 229 -2.17 16.50 -7.68
CA ALA A 229 -3.34 17.32 -7.94
C ALA A 229 -4.10 16.73 -9.13
N GLY A 230 -5.42 16.77 -9.11
CA GLY A 230 -6.20 16.18 -10.21
C GLY A 230 -7.66 16.55 -10.22
N LEU A 231 -8.31 16.08 -11.27
CA LEU A 231 -9.74 16.25 -11.52
C LEU A 231 -10.40 14.91 -11.87
N GLU A 232 -11.63 14.76 -11.46
CA GLU A 232 -12.51 13.66 -11.83
C GLU A 232 -13.65 14.16 -12.71
N GLY A 233 -14.27 13.23 -13.46
CA GLY A 233 -15.33 13.59 -14.40
C GLY A 233 -14.84 14.46 -15.56
N VAL A 234 -13.64 14.20 -16.03
CA VAL A 234 -13.08 14.87 -17.22
C VAL A 234 -13.67 14.23 -18.47
N SER A 235 -14.04 15.05 -19.46
CA SER A 235 -14.46 14.57 -20.79
C SER A 235 -13.26 14.06 -21.59
N ALA A 236 -13.49 13.06 -22.46
CA ALA A 236 -12.49 12.51 -23.36
C ALA A 236 -12.01 13.52 -24.41
#